data_cc0979fa2cdbae7a36f8aed895609d2b
#
_entry.id   cc0979fa2cdbae7a36f8aed895609d2b
#
_cell.length_a   1.000
_cell.length_b   1.000
_cell.length_c   1.000
_cell.angle_alpha   90.00
_cell.angle_beta   90.00
_cell.angle_gamma   90.00
#
_symmetry.space_group_name_H-M   'P 1'
#
loop_
_entity.id
_entity.type
_entity.pdbx_description
1 polymer ?
#
loop_
_entity_poly.entity_id
_entity_poly.type
_entity_poly.pdbx_seq_one_letter_code
_entity_poly.pdbx_strand_id
1 'polypeptide(L)'
;MEDKAYIIKTAIKTRMIDLSAIAGIAGNKECEEYYRIKRGRRSIDISLAKDDRVAETITYAVYDYFKKNFSTQYSIAIVGQGFLRFFENDPELFSMDFPEFSKAVGSMELHCKPVPLMTVKKLILVSCMRIVCDGDMYASDYWDLQDIPMSPDRRNPSSVHNTMDFSAITNESDKSLLKQYIKHLLLETHGSVITILSKQQRLRRILNTVPEPFVSWGEAEMELLIESSRRIHTKRRSTAEDIRAIEHFAQYFVEKDIIKENIVLPFHSLTLGFQQEFRETDRDTYIIAQIFNVLDDMKDPYAEIWFLLLFTTGMRNSEASQLRRDCLEADGKGRYFIRFYNQKMKKDVTNQIPKRLYDMIVRHISSLSDDSGYLFPSYRKRGYPIQSQSMSSIINREFHRLGVKNVDGTPYVFKPHDLRHWVAKRMYEAEVPVQFIQEQLHHATPEMTMSYVEFQDKAKAKKMKQYISSNKDAMSVSKNHEPFSEADYAQYAQKKMALRALPNGMCARPKVLGRCSTMDSCLKCADFRTEAKDLPKHREHLRNLNAFIESAEKYGWNEQAEESREIRKRLLDIIHGLEGGN
;
A
#
# COMPACT_ATOMS: atom_id res chain seq x y z
N MET A 1 36.55 12.93 7.40
CA MET A 1 36.58 12.58 5.96
C MET A 1 37.93 12.06 5.51
N GLU A 2 39.05 12.61 6.00
CA GLU A 2 40.42 12.17 5.66
C GLU A 2 40.68 10.72 6.05
N ASP A 3 40.27 10.30 7.25
CA ASP A 3 40.45 8.90 7.74
C ASP A 3 39.77 7.86 6.85
N LYS A 4 38.59 8.16 6.31
CA LYS A 4 37.86 7.25 5.41
C LYS A 4 38.65 7.02 4.12
N ALA A 5 39.09 8.09 3.48
CA ALA A 5 39.83 8.01 2.23
C ALA A 5 41.17 7.29 2.43
N TYR A 6 41.83 7.51 3.56
CA TYR A 6 43.08 6.85 3.91
C TYR A 6 42.92 5.33 4.10
N ILE A 7 41.92 4.88 4.87
CA ILE A 7 41.68 3.46 5.14
C ILE A 7 41.30 2.72 3.86
N ILE A 8 40.41 3.30 3.02
CA ILE A 8 40.04 2.70 1.75
C ILE A 8 41.24 2.61 0.79
N LYS A 9 42.02 3.67 0.66
CA LYS A 9 43.25 3.66 -0.15
C LYS A 9 44.26 2.63 0.35
N THR A 10 44.40 2.48 1.67
CA THR A 10 45.28 1.48 2.29
C THR A 10 44.82 0.08 1.94
N ALA A 11 43.51 -0.23 2.04
CA ALA A 11 42.96 -1.54 1.68
C ALA A 11 43.19 -1.87 0.19
N ILE A 12 43.04 -0.90 -0.70
CA ILE A 12 43.30 -1.07 -2.14
C ILE A 12 44.80 -1.32 -2.38
N LYS A 13 45.69 -0.54 -1.75
CA LYS A 13 47.14 -0.65 -1.93
C LYS A 13 47.69 -1.95 -1.37
N THR A 14 47.25 -2.35 -0.17
CA THR A 14 47.73 -3.58 0.50
C THR A 14 47.03 -4.84 0.03
N ARG A 15 45.97 -4.73 -0.74
CA ARG A 15 45.07 -5.82 -1.14
C ARG A 15 44.48 -6.60 0.03
N MET A 16 44.35 -5.93 1.18
CA MET A 16 43.84 -6.51 2.40
C MET A 16 42.78 -5.58 3.03
N ILE A 17 41.58 -6.06 3.19
CA ILE A 17 40.48 -5.31 3.80
C ILE A 17 40.43 -5.65 5.28
N ASP A 18 40.86 -4.72 6.14
CA ASP A 18 40.70 -4.84 7.59
C ASP A 18 39.25 -4.58 7.98
N LEU A 19 38.57 -5.61 8.49
CA LEU A 19 37.14 -5.55 8.80
C LEU A 19 36.84 -4.64 10.00
N SER A 20 37.76 -4.56 10.98
CA SER A 20 37.62 -3.65 12.12
C SER A 20 37.75 -2.20 11.69
N ALA A 21 38.78 -1.88 10.90
CA ALA A 21 39.01 -0.53 10.40
C ALA A 21 37.85 -0.05 9.49
N ILE A 22 37.39 -0.91 8.58
CA ILE A 22 36.24 -0.58 7.68
C ILE A 22 34.93 -0.43 8.48
N ALA A 23 34.67 -1.27 9.48
CA ALA A 23 33.50 -1.13 10.35
C ALA A 23 33.56 0.17 11.17
N GLY A 24 34.71 0.57 11.64
CA GLY A 24 34.94 1.81 12.39
C GLY A 24 34.60 3.06 11.55
N ILE A 25 35.16 3.17 10.34
CA ILE A 25 34.88 4.30 9.44
C ILE A 25 33.41 4.28 8.90
N ALA A 26 32.75 3.13 8.93
CA ALA A 26 31.32 3.02 8.62
C ALA A 26 30.41 3.43 9.81
N GLY A 27 31.01 3.74 10.98
CA GLY A 27 30.26 4.08 12.19
C GLY A 27 29.65 2.88 12.93
N ASN A 28 30.07 1.66 12.59
CA ASN A 28 29.56 0.42 13.16
C ASN A 28 30.41 -0.08 14.31
N LYS A 29 30.29 0.58 15.48
CA LYS A 29 31.08 0.30 16.67
C LYS A 29 31.00 -1.16 17.16
N GLU A 30 29.84 -1.79 17.02
CA GLU A 30 29.61 -3.17 17.44
C GLU A 30 30.45 -4.16 16.60
N CYS A 31 30.40 -4.00 15.27
CA CYS A 31 31.21 -4.81 14.37
C CYS A 31 32.72 -4.46 14.48
N GLU A 32 33.06 -3.17 14.65
CA GLU A 32 34.43 -2.73 14.89
C GLU A 32 35.05 -3.46 16.10
N GLU A 33 34.36 -3.44 17.25
CA GLU A 33 34.79 -4.11 18.46
C GLU A 33 34.87 -5.62 18.30
N TYR A 34 33.83 -6.23 17.67
CA TYR A 34 33.80 -7.66 17.40
C TYR A 34 35.01 -8.12 16.60
N TYR A 35 35.31 -7.47 15.47
CA TYR A 35 36.45 -7.86 14.62
C TYR A 35 37.81 -7.50 15.22
N ARG A 36 37.88 -6.52 16.13
CA ARG A 36 39.08 -6.19 16.87
C ARG A 36 39.48 -7.27 17.89
N ILE A 37 38.49 -7.83 18.60
CA ILE A 37 38.72 -8.75 19.73
C ILE A 37 38.83 -10.20 19.28
N LYS A 38 38.15 -10.59 18.22
CA LYS A 38 38.00 -11.98 17.79
C LYS A 38 39.34 -12.59 17.34
N ARG A 39 39.71 -13.74 17.92
CA ARG A 39 40.77 -14.60 17.39
C ARG A 39 40.22 -15.33 16.16
N GLY A 40 40.49 -14.83 14.98
CA GLY A 40 40.01 -15.42 13.72
C GLY A 40 40.15 -14.46 12.56
N ARG A 41 39.41 -14.69 11.51
CA ARG A 41 39.49 -13.92 10.28
C ARG A 41 39.09 -12.45 10.51
N ARG A 42 40.08 -11.57 10.54
CA ARG A 42 39.92 -10.12 10.76
C ARG A 42 39.95 -9.32 9.47
N SER A 43 40.32 -9.97 8.38
CA SER A 43 40.50 -9.33 7.09
C SER A 43 40.01 -10.20 5.94
N ILE A 44 39.69 -9.56 4.82
CA ILE A 44 39.44 -10.21 3.53
C ILE A 44 40.67 -9.97 2.64
N ASP A 45 41.26 -11.04 2.20
CA ASP A 45 42.38 -11.02 1.25
C ASP A 45 41.80 -10.87 -0.19
N ILE A 46 42.21 -9.80 -0.85
CA ILE A 46 41.88 -9.48 -2.24
C ILE A 46 43.14 -9.36 -3.10
N SER A 47 44.22 -10.04 -2.70
CA SER A 47 45.52 -9.98 -3.39
C SER A 47 45.46 -10.46 -4.84
N LEU A 48 44.51 -11.32 -5.17
CA LEU A 48 44.25 -11.77 -6.52
C LEU A 48 43.64 -10.69 -7.44
N ALA A 49 43.06 -9.61 -6.89
CA ALA A 49 42.51 -8.51 -7.66
C ALA A 49 43.63 -7.70 -8.33
N LYS A 50 43.82 -7.84 -9.63
CA LYS A 50 44.83 -7.13 -10.41
C LYS A 50 44.47 -5.67 -10.68
N ASP A 51 43.22 -5.40 -10.99
CA ASP A 51 42.70 -4.06 -11.25
C ASP A 51 42.35 -3.35 -9.93
N ASP A 52 42.84 -2.11 -9.76
CA ASP A 52 42.58 -1.28 -8.57
C ASP A 52 41.10 -0.98 -8.40
N ARG A 53 40.34 -0.81 -9.48
CA ARG A 53 38.90 -0.56 -9.44
C ARG A 53 38.10 -1.78 -8.96
N VAL A 54 38.58 -3.01 -9.25
CA VAL A 54 38.01 -4.23 -8.68
C VAL A 54 38.23 -4.27 -7.18
N ALA A 55 39.46 -3.99 -6.72
CA ALA A 55 39.77 -3.92 -5.29
C ALA A 55 38.97 -2.81 -4.58
N GLU A 56 38.82 -1.65 -5.21
CA GLU A 56 38.00 -0.54 -4.75
C GLU A 56 36.54 -0.93 -4.61
N THR A 57 35.98 -1.59 -5.63
CA THR A 57 34.60 -2.09 -5.65
C THR A 57 34.32 -3.00 -4.46
N ILE A 58 35.18 -3.98 -4.23
CA ILE A 58 35.00 -4.93 -3.14
C ILE A 58 35.10 -4.22 -1.77
N THR A 59 36.05 -3.31 -1.64
CA THR A 59 36.24 -2.53 -0.41
C THR A 59 35.01 -1.66 -0.11
N TYR A 60 34.47 -0.97 -1.10
CA TYR A 60 33.22 -0.20 -0.94
C TYR A 60 31.99 -1.08 -0.68
N ALA A 61 31.91 -2.27 -1.26
CA ALA A 61 30.83 -3.20 -0.98
C ALA A 61 30.81 -3.63 0.48
N VAL A 62 31.98 -3.89 1.08
CA VAL A 62 32.14 -4.21 2.51
C VAL A 62 31.81 -2.99 3.37
N TYR A 63 32.32 -1.82 3.01
CA TYR A 63 32.02 -0.57 3.72
C TYR A 63 30.52 -0.26 3.74
N ASP A 64 29.83 -0.31 2.61
CA ASP A 64 28.40 -0.05 2.48
C ASP A 64 27.58 -1.07 3.26
N TYR A 65 28.05 -2.31 3.33
CA TYR A 65 27.40 -3.30 4.18
C TYR A 65 27.44 -2.91 5.66
N PHE A 66 28.61 -2.54 6.20
CA PHE A 66 28.74 -2.11 7.59
C PHE A 66 28.00 -0.82 7.89
N LYS A 67 27.97 0.13 6.95
CA LYS A 67 27.20 1.37 7.09
C LYS A 67 25.70 1.12 7.26
N LYS A 68 25.18 0.06 6.64
CA LYS A 68 23.73 -0.25 6.60
C LYS A 68 23.27 -1.30 7.61
N ASN A 69 24.17 -2.12 8.13
CA ASN A 69 23.83 -3.27 8.97
C ASN A 69 24.67 -3.29 10.26
N PHE A 70 23.99 -3.18 11.40
CA PHE A 70 24.63 -3.08 12.72
C PHE A 70 24.69 -4.42 13.48
N SER A 71 24.13 -5.51 12.97
CA SER A 71 24.16 -6.81 13.63
C SER A 71 25.45 -7.57 13.35
N THR A 72 26.22 -7.88 14.40
CA THR A 72 27.43 -8.72 14.31
C THR A 72 27.16 -10.09 13.74
N GLN A 73 26.07 -10.74 14.14
CA GLN A 73 25.71 -12.08 13.66
C GLN A 73 25.49 -12.13 12.15
N TYR A 74 24.81 -11.12 11.61
CA TYR A 74 24.60 -10.99 10.15
C TYR A 74 25.90 -10.62 9.43
N SER A 75 26.74 -9.80 10.05
CA SER A 75 28.02 -9.41 9.48
C SER A 75 28.98 -10.59 9.36
N ILE A 76 28.96 -11.53 10.30
CA ILE A 76 29.73 -12.78 10.20
C ILE A 76 29.27 -13.60 9.00
N ALA A 77 27.95 -13.72 8.79
CA ALA A 77 27.41 -14.50 7.69
C ALA A 77 27.67 -13.87 6.31
N ILE A 78 27.55 -12.54 6.18
CA ILE A 78 27.68 -11.86 4.90
C ILE A 78 29.14 -11.49 4.62
N VAL A 79 29.80 -10.78 5.53
CA VAL A 79 31.16 -10.29 5.31
C VAL A 79 32.20 -11.39 5.59
N GLY A 80 32.04 -12.13 6.69
CA GLY A 80 33.01 -13.16 7.08
C GLY A 80 32.93 -14.45 6.24
N GLN A 81 31.77 -14.79 5.69
CA GLN A 81 31.59 -16.04 4.93
C GLN A 81 31.06 -15.79 3.51
N GLY A 82 30.13 -14.82 3.33
CA GLY A 82 29.49 -14.58 2.06
C GLY A 82 30.45 -14.09 0.98
N PHE A 83 31.28 -13.09 1.27
CA PHE A 83 32.29 -12.56 0.34
C PHE A 83 33.31 -13.64 -0.05
N LEU A 84 33.76 -14.44 0.91
CA LEU A 84 34.70 -15.52 0.63
C LEU A 84 34.11 -16.57 -0.29
N ARG A 85 32.95 -17.09 0.06
CA ARG A 85 32.26 -18.08 -0.79
C ARG A 85 31.91 -17.53 -2.16
N PHE A 86 31.65 -16.24 -2.26
CA PHE A 86 31.38 -15.59 -3.54
C PHE A 86 32.59 -15.71 -4.47
N PHE A 87 33.78 -15.42 -3.96
CA PHE A 87 35.01 -15.48 -4.73
C PHE A 87 35.60 -16.91 -4.85
N GLU A 88 35.37 -17.78 -3.86
CA GLU A 88 35.72 -19.21 -3.94
C GLU A 88 34.91 -19.95 -5.02
N ASN A 89 33.70 -19.52 -5.30
CA ASN A 89 32.88 -20.11 -6.36
C ASN A 89 33.34 -19.73 -7.79
N ASP A 90 34.00 -18.59 -7.92
CA ASP A 90 34.53 -18.10 -9.20
C ASP A 90 35.81 -17.28 -8.99
N PRO A 91 36.95 -17.97 -8.76
CA PRO A 91 38.24 -17.29 -8.50
C PRO A 91 38.72 -16.44 -9.68
N GLU A 92 38.27 -16.72 -10.90
CA GLU A 92 38.67 -15.99 -12.10
C GLU A 92 38.18 -14.54 -12.09
N LEU A 93 37.11 -14.24 -11.35
CA LEU A 93 36.60 -12.87 -11.17
C LEU A 93 37.69 -11.90 -10.69
N PHE A 94 38.60 -12.33 -9.80
CA PHE A 94 39.68 -11.47 -9.33
C PHE A 94 40.73 -11.13 -10.39
N SER A 95 40.91 -11.98 -11.38
CA SER A 95 41.92 -11.79 -12.44
C SER A 95 41.42 -10.92 -13.58
N MET A 96 40.15 -10.65 -13.67
CA MET A 96 39.50 -9.82 -14.69
C MET A 96 39.85 -8.34 -14.51
N ASP A 97 39.87 -7.62 -15.62
CA ASP A 97 39.83 -6.15 -15.56
C ASP A 97 38.44 -5.66 -15.09
N PHE A 98 38.31 -4.40 -14.73
CA PHE A 98 37.08 -3.87 -14.14
C PHE A 98 35.84 -3.97 -15.07
N PRO A 99 35.90 -3.68 -16.38
CA PRO A 99 34.78 -3.89 -17.29
C PRO A 99 34.31 -5.34 -17.38
N GLU A 100 35.24 -6.29 -17.49
CA GLU A 100 34.96 -7.72 -17.54
C GLU A 100 34.38 -8.20 -16.20
N PHE A 101 34.97 -7.78 -15.08
CA PHE A 101 34.48 -8.07 -13.74
C PHE A 101 33.04 -7.60 -13.54
N SER A 102 32.73 -6.34 -13.89
CA SER A 102 31.39 -5.76 -13.76
C SER A 102 30.36 -6.53 -14.58
N LYS A 103 30.69 -6.90 -15.82
CA LYS A 103 29.86 -7.70 -16.70
C LYS A 103 29.65 -9.11 -16.17
N ALA A 104 30.70 -9.78 -15.73
CA ALA A 104 30.67 -11.14 -15.18
C ALA A 104 29.81 -11.21 -13.93
N VAL A 105 29.98 -10.29 -12.98
CA VAL A 105 29.12 -10.20 -11.80
C VAL A 105 27.66 -9.93 -12.18
N GLY A 106 27.40 -9.08 -13.17
CA GLY A 106 26.05 -8.78 -13.68
C GLY A 106 25.35 -10.02 -14.23
N SER A 107 26.03 -10.79 -15.08
CA SER A 107 25.51 -11.98 -15.76
C SER A 107 25.47 -13.25 -14.88
N MET A 108 26.12 -13.24 -13.70
CA MET A 108 26.18 -14.38 -12.80
C MET A 108 24.79 -14.81 -12.33
N GLU A 109 24.36 -16.00 -12.72
CA GLU A 109 23.11 -16.60 -12.27
C GLU A 109 23.32 -17.29 -10.90
N LEU A 110 22.64 -16.77 -9.88
CA LEU A 110 22.66 -17.32 -8.51
C LEU A 110 21.33 -17.98 -8.14
N HIS A 111 20.71 -18.67 -9.10
CA HIS A 111 19.45 -19.38 -8.86
C HIS A 111 19.63 -20.43 -7.76
N CYS A 112 18.75 -20.42 -6.78
CA CYS A 112 18.71 -21.36 -5.65
C CYS A 112 19.94 -21.36 -4.74
N LYS A 113 20.77 -20.31 -4.73
CA LYS A 113 21.93 -20.20 -3.84
C LYS A 113 21.59 -19.51 -2.51
N PRO A 114 22.39 -19.73 -1.43
CA PRO A 114 22.10 -19.12 -0.13
C PRO A 114 21.99 -17.60 -0.17
N VAL A 115 21.07 -17.04 0.63
CA VAL A 115 20.82 -15.59 0.77
C VAL A 115 22.10 -14.74 0.89
N PRO A 116 23.17 -15.17 1.61
CA PRO A 116 24.42 -14.43 1.67
C PRO A 116 25.05 -14.11 0.32
N LEU A 117 25.07 -15.05 -0.61
CA LEU A 117 25.68 -14.85 -1.93
C LEU A 117 24.91 -13.85 -2.79
N MET A 118 23.58 -13.91 -2.73
CA MET A 118 22.72 -12.93 -3.40
C MET A 118 22.96 -11.51 -2.87
N THR A 119 23.13 -11.38 -1.57
CA THR A 119 23.39 -10.08 -0.93
C THR A 119 24.77 -9.55 -1.35
N VAL A 120 25.79 -10.38 -1.37
CA VAL A 120 27.15 -10.00 -1.80
C VAL A 120 27.16 -9.59 -3.27
N LYS A 121 26.54 -10.36 -4.16
CA LYS A 121 26.41 -9.98 -5.58
C LYS A 121 25.81 -8.60 -5.72
N LYS A 122 24.71 -8.32 -5.03
CA LYS A 122 24.02 -7.03 -5.09
C LYS A 122 24.90 -5.88 -4.57
N LEU A 123 25.63 -6.09 -3.48
CA LEU A 123 26.54 -5.08 -2.92
C LEU A 123 27.66 -4.76 -3.92
N ILE A 124 28.26 -5.78 -4.55
CA ILE A 124 29.30 -5.60 -5.54
C ILE A 124 28.76 -4.85 -6.77
N LEU A 125 27.57 -5.22 -7.29
CA LEU A 125 26.97 -4.53 -8.43
C LEU A 125 26.70 -3.05 -8.15
N VAL A 126 26.16 -2.72 -6.98
CA VAL A 126 25.94 -1.32 -6.57
C VAL A 126 27.27 -0.55 -6.53
N SER A 127 28.33 -1.17 -6.03
CA SER A 127 29.66 -0.55 -5.96
C SER A 127 30.31 -0.42 -7.33
N CYS A 128 30.19 -1.43 -8.22
CA CYS A 128 30.63 -1.33 -9.63
C CYS A 128 29.99 -0.13 -10.32
N MET A 129 28.67 -0.02 -10.21
CA MET A 129 27.93 1.05 -10.88
C MET A 129 28.28 2.44 -10.34
N ARG A 130 28.62 2.56 -9.05
CA ARG A 130 29.12 3.81 -8.47
C ARG A 130 30.44 4.25 -9.13
N ILE A 131 31.33 3.32 -9.42
CA ILE A 131 32.62 3.59 -10.07
C ILE A 131 32.41 3.93 -11.56
N VAL A 132 31.59 3.15 -12.28
CA VAL A 132 31.29 3.39 -13.70
C VAL A 132 30.66 4.77 -13.92
N CYS A 133 29.80 5.20 -13.03
CA CYS A 133 29.03 6.43 -13.18
C CYS A 133 29.73 7.65 -12.55
N ASP A 134 30.99 7.55 -12.16
CA ASP A 134 31.78 8.62 -11.55
C ASP A 134 31.04 9.33 -10.40
N GLY A 135 30.31 8.54 -9.61
CA GLY A 135 29.54 9.03 -8.47
C GLY A 135 28.13 9.53 -8.80
N ASP A 136 27.73 9.65 -10.06
CA ASP A 136 26.33 9.96 -10.43
C ASP A 136 25.43 8.72 -10.24
N MET A 137 24.75 8.67 -9.11
CA MET A 137 23.84 7.59 -8.78
C MET A 137 22.72 7.42 -9.82
N TYR A 138 22.23 8.50 -10.43
CA TYR A 138 21.10 8.43 -11.36
C TYR A 138 21.48 7.88 -12.74
N ALA A 139 22.73 7.96 -13.12
CA ALA A 139 23.26 7.30 -14.31
C ALA A 139 23.31 5.77 -14.13
N SER A 140 23.51 5.30 -12.87
CA SER A 140 23.55 3.88 -12.52
C SER A 140 22.21 3.17 -12.75
N ASP A 141 22.24 1.87 -13.07
CA ASP A 141 21.06 0.98 -13.09
C ASP A 141 20.62 0.55 -11.68
N TYR A 142 21.41 0.84 -10.65
CA TYR A 142 21.12 0.53 -9.24
C TYR A 142 21.14 1.79 -8.38
N TRP A 143 19.97 2.23 -7.92
CA TRP A 143 19.86 3.40 -7.03
C TRP A 143 19.70 2.96 -5.59
N ASP A 144 20.55 3.48 -4.72
CA ASP A 144 20.38 3.31 -3.28
C ASP A 144 19.47 4.41 -2.74
N LEU A 145 18.29 4.02 -2.30
CA LEU A 145 17.30 4.96 -1.78
C LEU A 145 17.76 5.68 -0.51
N GLN A 146 18.78 5.17 0.20
CA GLN A 146 19.32 5.84 1.38
C GLN A 146 20.19 7.06 1.02
N ASP A 147 20.80 7.04 -0.16
CA ASP A 147 21.64 8.12 -0.64
C ASP A 147 20.84 9.27 -1.28
N ILE A 148 19.53 9.07 -1.54
CA ILE A 148 18.65 10.10 -2.11
C ILE A 148 18.19 11.06 -1.01
N PRO A 149 18.38 12.39 -1.15
CA PRO A 149 17.92 13.38 -0.18
C PRO A 149 16.38 13.46 -0.21
N MET A 150 15.74 12.97 0.85
CA MET A 150 14.28 12.98 1.01
C MET A 150 13.90 13.24 2.45
N SER A 151 12.72 13.85 2.66
CA SER A 151 12.18 14.02 4.00
C SER A 151 11.90 12.67 4.69
N PRO A 152 12.17 12.54 6.00
CA PRO A 152 12.02 11.28 6.74
C PRO A 152 10.62 10.69 6.69
N ASP A 153 9.58 11.52 6.61
CA ASP A 153 8.17 11.12 6.56
C ASP A 153 7.80 10.32 5.29
N ARG A 154 8.60 10.42 4.23
CA ARG A 154 8.42 9.65 3.00
C ARG A 154 8.97 8.23 3.09
N ARG A 155 9.76 7.94 4.11
CA ARG A 155 10.40 6.63 4.34
C ARG A 155 9.69 5.86 5.43
N ASN A 156 9.47 4.58 5.19
CA ASN A 156 9.06 3.68 6.25
C ASN A 156 10.32 3.05 6.87
N PRO A 157 10.66 3.37 8.13
CA PRO A 157 11.86 2.84 8.77
C PRO A 157 11.84 1.32 8.92
N SER A 158 10.66 0.69 8.89
CA SER A 158 10.53 -0.77 8.91
C SER A 158 10.66 -1.43 7.52
N SER A 159 10.86 -0.66 6.44
CA SER A 159 11.04 -1.22 5.10
C SER A 159 12.45 -1.75 4.87
N VAL A 160 12.55 -2.91 4.22
CA VAL A 160 13.82 -3.52 3.78
C VAL A 160 14.29 -3.07 2.40
N HIS A 161 13.39 -2.48 1.61
CA HIS A 161 13.66 -2.18 0.22
C HIS A 161 14.35 -0.82 0.10
N ASN A 162 15.67 -0.85 0.00
CA ASN A 162 16.50 0.35 -0.09
C ASN A 162 17.14 0.54 -1.46
N THR A 163 16.84 -0.32 -2.44
CA THR A 163 17.47 -0.28 -3.77
C THR A 163 16.42 -0.36 -4.85
N MET A 164 16.53 0.49 -5.86
CA MET A 164 15.83 0.38 -7.13
C MET A 164 16.77 -0.23 -8.17
N ASP A 165 16.25 -1.18 -8.94
CA ASP A 165 16.98 -1.94 -9.95
C ASP A 165 16.33 -1.72 -11.31
N PHE A 166 17.06 -1.13 -12.24
CA PHE A 166 16.67 -0.86 -13.62
C PHE A 166 17.36 -1.80 -14.62
N SER A 167 18.32 -2.63 -14.17
CA SER A 167 19.16 -3.47 -15.05
C SER A 167 18.36 -4.48 -15.87
N ALA A 168 17.21 -4.92 -15.36
CA ALA A 168 16.36 -5.89 -16.03
C ALA A 168 15.50 -5.32 -17.17
N ILE A 169 15.61 -4.01 -17.49
CA ILE A 169 14.90 -3.43 -18.64
C ILE A 169 15.74 -3.64 -19.87
N THR A 170 15.16 -4.33 -20.86
CA THR A 170 15.86 -4.76 -22.07
C THR A 170 16.06 -3.63 -23.08
N ASN A 171 15.11 -2.71 -23.17
CA ASN A 171 15.17 -1.56 -24.06
C ASN A 171 15.85 -0.36 -23.39
N GLU A 172 16.97 0.12 -23.89
CA GLU A 172 17.75 1.20 -23.29
C GLU A 172 17.00 2.56 -23.33
N SER A 173 16.20 2.82 -24.38
CA SER A 173 15.35 4.02 -24.44
C SER A 173 14.33 4.01 -23.30
N ASP A 174 13.61 2.90 -23.13
CA ASP A 174 12.60 2.76 -22.07
C ASP A 174 13.22 2.79 -20.68
N LYS A 175 14.42 2.23 -20.52
CA LYS A 175 15.21 2.33 -19.28
C LYS A 175 15.51 3.78 -18.94
N SER A 176 15.94 4.56 -19.91
CA SER A 176 16.23 5.99 -19.75
C SER A 176 14.98 6.77 -19.36
N LEU A 177 13.86 6.53 -20.04
CA LEU A 177 12.56 7.16 -19.72
C LEU A 177 12.10 6.78 -18.31
N LEU A 178 12.18 5.50 -17.94
CA LEU A 178 11.77 5.08 -16.60
C LEU A 178 12.65 5.69 -15.51
N LYS A 179 13.97 5.78 -15.70
CA LYS A 179 14.88 6.49 -14.79
C LYS A 179 14.49 7.95 -14.62
N GLN A 180 14.21 8.65 -15.72
CA GLN A 180 13.78 10.04 -15.70
C GLN A 180 12.47 10.24 -14.93
N TYR A 181 11.46 9.42 -15.17
CA TYR A 181 10.19 9.47 -14.48
C TYR A 181 10.32 9.17 -12.98
N ILE A 182 11.06 8.13 -12.62
CA ILE A 182 11.26 7.76 -11.21
C ILE A 182 12.07 8.84 -10.47
N LYS A 183 13.09 9.43 -11.11
CA LYS A 183 13.84 10.58 -10.56
C LYS A 183 12.90 11.74 -10.25
N HIS A 184 12.01 12.09 -11.18
CA HIS A 184 10.97 13.11 -10.96
C HIS A 184 10.09 12.74 -9.74
N LEU A 185 9.56 11.51 -9.67
CA LEU A 185 8.73 11.09 -8.54
C LEU A 185 9.47 11.16 -7.19
N LEU A 186 10.76 10.85 -7.18
CA LEU A 186 11.58 10.89 -5.96
C LEU A 186 11.91 12.31 -5.50
N LEU A 187 12.22 13.21 -6.42
CA LEU A 187 12.76 14.54 -6.11
C LEU A 187 11.68 15.63 -6.09
N GLU A 188 10.66 15.55 -6.94
CA GLU A 188 9.70 16.61 -7.20
C GLU A 188 8.29 16.33 -6.66
N THR A 189 8.01 15.08 -6.21
CA THR A 189 6.71 14.74 -5.65
C THR A 189 6.76 14.38 -4.16
N HIS A 190 5.61 14.36 -3.50
CA HIS A 190 5.48 13.99 -2.07
C HIS A 190 5.10 12.52 -1.84
N GLY A 191 5.18 11.67 -2.87
CA GLY A 191 4.84 10.25 -2.78
C GLY A 191 5.76 9.47 -1.82
N SER A 192 5.23 8.45 -1.14
CA SER A 192 6.05 7.58 -0.30
C SER A 192 7.02 6.75 -1.15
N VAL A 193 8.22 6.51 -0.64
CA VAL A 193 9.25 5.71 -1.31
C VAL A 193 8.75 4.32 -1.69
N ILE A 194 7.96 3.68 -0.83
CA ILE A 194 7.39 2.35 -1.08
C ILE A 194 6.43 2.39 -2.28
N THR A 195 5.61 3.43 -2.38
CA THR A 195 4.71 3.62 -3.52
C THR A 195 5.48 3.82 -4.81
N ILE A 196 6.54 4.63 -4.79
CA ILE A 196 7.38 4.89 -5.96
C ILE A 196 8.14 3.62 -6.38
N LEU A 197 8.68 2.87 -5.42
CA LEU A 197 9.31 1.57 -5.68
C LEU A 197 8.33 0.57 -6.32
N SER A 198 7.10 0.50 -5.80
CA SER A 198 6.05 -0.36 -6.37
C SER A 198 5.70 0.07 -7.81
N LYS A 199 5.64 1.37 -8.09
CA LYS A 199 5.45 1.88 -9.46
C LYS A 199 6.61 1.51 -10.37
N GLN A 200 7.85 1.67 -9.92
CA GLN A 200 9.04 1.30 -10.68
C GLN A 200 9.03 -0.20 -11.04
N GLN A 201 8.77 -1.07 -10.06
CA GLN A 201 8.70 -2.51 -10.31
C GLN A 201 7.58 -2.90 -11.29
N ARG A 202 6.44 -2.23 -11.19
CA ARG A 202 5.31 -2.44 -12.08
C ARG A 202 5.63 -1.98 -13.50
N LEU A 203 6.13 -0.76 -13.67
CA LEU A 203 6.50 -0.21 -14.98
C LEU A 203 7.64 -1.00 -15.63
N ARG A 204 8.65 -1.42 -14.85
CA ARG A 204 9.71 -2.31 -15.34
C ARG A 204 9.15 -3.60 -15.97
N ARG A 205 8.16 -4.23 -15.32
CA ARG A 205 7.50 -5.42 -15.86
C ARG A 205 6.70 -5.08 -17.13
N ILE A 206 5.93 -4.00 -17.11
CA ILE A 206 5.10 -3.55 -18.24
C ILE A 206 5.98 -3.29 -19.48
N LEU A 207 7.04 -2.51 -19.34
CA LEU A 207 7.95 -2.16 -20.44
C LEU A 207 8.69 -3.37 -21.02
N ASN A 208 8.95 -4.41 -20.22
CA ASN A 208 9.52 -5.66 -20.71
C ASN A 208 8.48 -6.62 -21.31
N THR A 209 7.18 -6.33 -21.18
CA THR A 209 6.12 -7.20 -21.74
C THR A 209 5.87 -6.90 -23.20
N VAL A 210 6.06 -5.65 -23.60
CA VAL A 210 5.89 -5.17 -24.98
C VAL A 210 7.28 -5.00 -25.59
N PRO A 211 7.60 -5.64 -26.73
CA PRO A 211 8.93 -5.57 -27.33
C PRO A 211 9.29 -4.21 -27.92
N GLU A 212 8.29 -3.48 -28.42
CA GLU A 212 8.46 -2.18 -29.05
C GLU A 212 8.82 -1.10 -28.03
N PRO A 213 9.68 -0.13 -28.39
CA PRO A 213 9.99 1.02 -27.54
C PRO A 213 8.72 1.80 -27.18
N PHE A 214 8.58 2.21 -25.91
CA PHE A 214 7.38 2.88 -25.39
C PHE A 214 6.94 4.10 -26.23
N VAL A 215 7.89 4.86 -26.77
CA VAL A 215 7.59 6.05 -27.59
C VAL A 215 6.85 5.74 -28.90
N SER A 216 6.89 4.47 -29.35
CA SER A 216 6.22 3.99 -30.56
C SER A 216 4.91 3.24 -30.31
N TRP A 217 4.48 3.12 -29.04
CA TRP A 217 3.29 2.35 -28.71
C TRP A 217 2.03 2.95 -29.34
N GLY A 218 1.19 2.07 -29.84
CA GLY A 218 -0.13 2.34 -30.36
C GLY A 218 -1.17 1.41 -29.72
N GLU A 219 -2.29 1.24 -30.43
CA GLU A 219 -3.41 0.44 -29.96
C GLU A 219 -3.04 -1.05 -29.82
N ALA A 220 -2.25 -1.59 -30.76
CA ALA A 220 -1.82 -2.99 -30.75
C ALA A 220 -0.96 -3.33 -29.53
N GLU A 221 -0.03 -2.46 -29.15
CA GLU A 221 0.85 -2.64 -28.00
C GLU A 221 0.05 -2.53 -26.69
N MET A 222 -0.95 -1.64 -26.64
CA MET A 222 -1.84 -1.54 -25.48
C MET A 222 -2.74 -2.77 -25.33
N GLU A 223 -3.26 -3.34 -26.43
CA GLU A 223 -4.01 -4.60 -26.39
C GLU A 223 -3.13 -5.75 -25.89
N LEU A 224 -1.91 -5.86 -26.41
CA LEU A 224 -0.92 -6.85 -25.97
C LEU A 224 -0.63 -6.73 -24.47
N LEU A 225 -0.44 -5.51 -23.96
CA LEU A 225 -0.25 -5.26 -22.53
C LEU A 225 -1.45 -5.74 -21.71
N ILE A 226 -2.67 -5.40 -22.12
CA ILE A 226 -3.91 -5.76 -21.41
C ILE A 226 -4.06 -7.28 -21.37
N GLU A 227 -3.84 -7.96 -22.49
CA GLU A 227 -3.92 -9.42 -22.57
C GLU A 227 -2.89 -10.09 -21.66
N SER A 228 -1.63 -9.64 -21.71
CA SER A 228 -0.55 -10.15 -20.87
C SER A 228 -0.82 -9.89 -19.39
N SER A 229 -1.31 -8.70 -19.04
CA SER A 229 -1.67 -8.38 -17.67
C SER A 229 -2.82 -9.25 -17.15
N ARG A 230 -3.81 -9.57 -17.98
CA ARG A 230 -4.91 -10.50 -17.65
C ARG A 230 -4.43 -11.94 -17.45
N ARG A 231 -3.42 -12.38 -18.19
CA ARG A 231 -2.81 -13.71 -18.02
C ARG A 231 -2.02 -13.82 -16.70
N ILE A 232 -1.30 -12.75 -16.34
CA ILE A 232 -0.49 -12.71 -15.12
C ILE A 232 -1.35 -12.54 -13.88
N HIS A 233 -2.40 -11.74 -13.95
CA HIS A 233 -3.23 -11.37 -12.81
C HIS A 233 -4.57 -12.11 -12.83
N THR A 234 -4.82 -12.88 -11.77
CA THR A 234 -6.14 -13.49 -11.53
C THR A 234 -7.22 -12.46 -11.14
N LYS A 235 -6.80 -11.25 -10.70
CA LYS A 235 -7.71 -10.19 -10.25
C LYS A 235 -7.73 -9.03 -11.24
N ARG A 236 -8.92 -8.67 -11.72
CA ARG A 236 -9.16 -7.50 -12.58
C ARG A 236 -8.58 -6.20 -12.04
N ARG A 237 -8.59 -6.01 -10.70
CA ARG A 237 -8.00 -4.83 -10.04
C ARG A 237 -6.53 -4.64 -10.37
N SER A 238 -5.75 -5.73 -10.42
CA SER A 238 -4.30 -5.65 -10.70
C SER A 238 -4.03 -5.22 -12.14
N THR A 239 -4.85 -5.66 -13.10
CA THR A 239 -4.81 -5.17 -14.49
C THR A 239 -5.15 -3.68 -14.56
N ALA A 240 -6.17 -3.23 -13.83
CA ALA A 240 -6.52 -1.82 -13.74
C ALA A 240 -5.38 -0.95 -13.16
N GLU A 241 -4.65 -1.48 -12.19
CA GLU A 241 -3.49 -0.80 -11.61
C GLU A 241 -2.31 -0.74 -12.59
N ASP A 242 -2.15 -1.74 -13.47
CA ASP A 242 -1.16 -1.70 -14.56
C ASP A 242 -1.48 -0.60 -15.56
N ILE A 243 -2.74 -0.54 -16.02
CA ILE A 243 -3.18 0.50 -16.97
C ILE A 243 -3.00 1.91 -16.36
N ARG A 244 -3.36 2.11 -15.11
CA ARG A 244 -3.14 3.41 -14.44
C ARG A 244 -1.67 3.76 -14.28
N ALA A 245 -0.80 2.77 -14.05
CA ALA A 245 0.63 3.03 -13.90
C ALA A 245 1.23 3.52 -15.21
N ILE A 246 0.89 2.87 -16.33
CA ILE A 246 1.38 3.27 -17.65
C ILE A 246 0.71 4.57 -18.13
N GLU A 247 -0.55 4.83 -17.76
CA GLU A 247 -1.24 6.09 -18.04
C GLU A 247 -0.51 7.29 -17.39
N HIS A 248 -0.17 7.21 -16.10
CA HIS A 248 0.56 8.28 -15.43
C HIS A 248 1.99 8.43 -15.98
N PHE A 249 2.60 7.33 -16.42
CA PHE A 249 3.91 7.37 -17.07
C PHE A 249 3.83 8.07 -18.43
N ALA A 250 2.86 7.71 -19.26
CA ALA A 250 2.60 8.33 -20.55
C ALA A 250 2.28 9.82 -20.39
N GLN A 251 1.40 10.18 -19.47
CA GLN A 251 1.00 11.56 -19.21
C GLN A 251 2.20 12.45 -18.89
N TYR A 252 3.15 11.96 -18.07
CA TYR A 252 4.37 12.70 -17.75
C TYR A 252 5.19 13.05 -19.01
N PHE A 253 5.26 12.14 -19.98
CA PHE A 253 6.01 12.36 -21.21
C PHE A 253 5.24 13.16 -22.27
N VAL A 254 3.92 13.16 -22.23
CA VAL A 254 3.09 14.10 -22.99
C VAL A 254 3.34 15.53 -22.50
N GLU A 255 3.38 15.75 -21.19
CA GLU A 255 3.68 17.05 -20.57
C GLU A 255 5.11 17.56 -20.85
N LYS A 256 6.01 16.65 -21.24
CA LYS A 256 7.41 16.95 -21.63
C LYS A 256 7.62 17.03 -23.16
N ASP A 257 6.56 16.94 -23.95
CA ASP A 257 6.59 16.91 -25.42
C ASP A 257 7.45 15.80 -26.03
N ILE A 258 7.67 14.68 -25.27
CA ILE A 258 8.43 13.51 -25.74
C ILE A 258 7.53 12.56 -26.53
N ILE A 259 6.29 12.39 -26.09
CA ILE A 259 5.25 11.70 -26.85
C ILE A 259 4.12 12.68 -27.16
N LYS A 260 3.55 12.54 -28.37
CA LYS A 260 2.54 13.49 -28.85
C LYS A 260 1.18 13.28 -28.24
N GLU A 261 0.83 12.01 -27.97
CA GLU A 261 -0.50 11.60 -27.57
C GLU A 261 -0.44 10.50 -26.50
N ASN A 262 -1.34 10.57 -25.52
CA ASN A 262 -1.44 9.54 -24.50
C ASN A 262 -2.40 8.44 -24.97
N ILE A 263 -1.86 7.44 -25.66
CA ILE A 263 -2.60 6.29 -26.20
C ILE A 263 -3.30 5.45 -25.13
N VAL A 264 -2.91 5.60 -23.86
CA VAL A 264 -3.49 4.83 -22.74
C VAL A 264 -4.88 5.33 -22.35
N LEU A 265 -5.18 6.62 -22.58
CA LEU A 265 -6.48 7.23 -22.21
C LEU A 265 -7.72 6.48 -22.77
N PRO A 266 -7.73 6.03 -24.03
CA PRO A 266 -8.87 5.25 -24.58
C PRO A 266 -9.15 3.96 -23.81
N PHE A 267 -8.11 3.36 -23.19
CA PHE A 267 -8.20 2.11 -22.44
C PHE A 267 -8.53 2.29 -20.96
N HIS A 268 -8.50 3.51 -20.45
CA HIS A 268 -8.81 3.81 -19.04
C HIS A 268 -10.24 3.38 -18.67
N SER A 269 -11.20 3.51 -19.58
CA SER A 269 -12.60 3.11 -19.37
C SER A 269 -12.76 1.61 -19.03
N LEU A 270 -11.82 0.75 -19.47
CA LEU A 270 -11.82 -0.68 -19.17
C LEU A 270 -11.60 -0.96 -17.67
N THR A 271 -11.15 0.02 -16.92
CA THR A 271 -10.85 -0.08 -15.48
C THR A 271 -11.95 0.48 -14.59
N LEU A 272 -12.93 1.17 -15.17
CA LEU A 272 -14.06 1.75 -14.45
C LEU A 272 -15.04 0.65 -14.03
N GLY A 273 -15.47 0.66 -12.79
CA GLY A 273 -16.55 -0.19 -12.30
C GLY A 273 -16.14 -1.49 -11.59
N PHE A 274 -14.88 -1.68 -11.20
CA PHE A 274 -14.51 -2.83 -10.38
C PHE A 274 -15.11 -2.72 -8.98
N GLN A 275 -16.08 -3.59 -8.68
CA GLN A 275 -16.57 -3.79 -7.33
C GLN A 275 -15.56 -4.62 -6.55
N GLN A 276 -15.33 -4.22 -5.30
CA GLN A 276 -14.51 -5.01 -4.38
C GLN A 276 -15.32 -6.25 -3.98
N GLU A 277 -14.82 -7.44 -4.26
CA GLU A 277 -15.41 -8.68 -3.76
C GLU A 277 -15.23 -8.71 -2.24
N PHE A 278 -16.33 -8.80 -1.51
CA PHE A 278 -16.33 -8.93 -0.06
C PHE A 278 -16.07 -10.39 0.32
N ARG A 279 -15.22 -10.60 1.32
CA ARG A 279 -14.98 -11.94 1.89
C ARG A 279 -15.99 -12.21 3.00
N GLU A 280 -16.56 -13.42 3.02
CA GLU A 280 -17.34 -13.90 4.15
C GLU A 280 -16.46 -14.11 5.39
N THR A 281 -16.86 -13.53 6.54
CA THR A 281 -16.05 -13.49 7.77
C THR A 281 -16.66 -14.25 8.95
N ASP A 282 -17.65 -15.12 8.74
CA ASP A 282 -18.23 -15.94 9.83
C ASP A 282 -17.23 -16.90 10.52
N ARG A 283 -16.04 -17.07 9.92
CA ARG A 283 -14.95 -17.91 10.44
C ARG A 283 -14.17 -17.26 11.58
N ASP A 284 -14.26 -15.93 11.72
CA ASP A 284 -13.35 -15.15 12.55
C ASP A 284 -13.54 -15.42 14.05
N THR A 285 -14.79 -15.59 14.52
CA THR A 285 -15.09 -15.80 15.95
C THR A 285 -14.49 -17.13 16.46
N TYR A 286 -14.54 -18.19 15.65
CA TYR A 286 -13.96 -19.48 16.00
C TYR A 286 -12.43 -19.40 16.13
N ILE A 287 -11.78 -18.73 15.18
CA ILE A 287 -10.33 -18.56 15.16
C ILE A 287 -9.88 -17.69 16.33
N ILE A 288 -10.56 -16.58 16.58
CA ILE A 288 -10.25 -15.65 17.67
C ILE A 288 -10.36 -16.35 19.04
N ALA A 289 -11.38 -17.20 19.25
CA ALA A 289 -11.50 -17.97 20.50
C ALA A 289 -10.31 -18.92 20.71
N GLN A 290 -9.85 -19.62 19.67
CA GLN A 290 -8.65 -20.45 19.77
C GLN A 290 -7.40 -19.63 20.10
N ILE A 291 -7.22 -18.47 19.45
CA ILE A 291 -6.06 -17.61 19.69
C ILE A 291 -6.02 -17.15 21.14
N PHE A 292 -7.15 -16.69 21.72
CA PHE A 292 -7.19 -16.27 23.12
C PHE A 292 -6.91 -17.39 24.11
N ASN A 293 -7.22 -18.64 23.78
CA ASN A 293 -6.90 -19.80 24.62
C ASN A 293 -5.41 -20.14 24.66
N VAL A 294 -4.63 -19.69 23.66
CA VAL A 294 -3.20 -20.03 23.52
C VAL A 294 -2.28 -18.79 23.54
N LEU A 295 -2.85 -17.61 23.74
CA LEU A 295 -2.12 -16.35 23.60
C LEU A 295 -0.98 -16.22 24.62
N ASP A 296 -1.24 -16.63 25.87
CA ASP A 296 -0.26 -16.57 26.97
C ASP A 296 0.89 -17.62 26.78
N ASP A 297 0.73 -18.59 25.87
CA ASP A 297 1.74 -19.63 25.55
C ASP A 297 2.68 -19.23 24.41
N MET A 298 2.57 -18.02 23.88
CA MET A 298 3.50 -17.50 22.88
C MET A 298 4.89 -17.31 23.47
N LYS A 299 5.91 -17.82 22.76
CA LYS A 299 7.33 -17.74 23.20
C LYS A 299 8.01 -16.45 22.83
N ASP A 300 7.58 -15.82 21.73
CA ASP A 300 8.19 -14.57 21.30
C ASP A 300 7.65 -13.42 22.15
N PRO A 301 8.51 -12.62 22.79
CA PRO A 301 8.09 -11.58 23.74
C PRO A 301 7.30 -10.42 23.11
N TYR A 302 7.36 -10.27 21.79
CA TYR A 302 6.62 -9.22 21.08
C TYR A 302 5.27 -9.71 20.56
N ALA A 303 5.13 -11.00 20.27
CA ALA A 303 4.01 -11.56 19.52
C ALA A 303 2.66 -11.35 20.22
N GLU A 304 2.59 -11.59 21.53
CA GLU A 304 1.38 -11.40 22.33
C GLU A 304 0.96 -9.92 22.35
N ILE A 305 1.87 -9.01 22.72
CA ILE A 305 1.57 -7.58 22.81
C ILE A 305 1.19 -7.03 21.44
N TRP A 306 1.90 -7.44 20.39
CA TRP A 306 1.62 -7.03 19.01
C TRP A 306 0.23 -7.48 18.57
N PHE A 307 -0.13 -8.73 18.80
CA PHE A 307 -1.46 -9.25 18.47
C PHE A 307 -2.54 -8.48 19.22
N LEU A 308 -2.38 -8.30 20.54
CA LEU A 308 -3.34 -7.55 21.37
C LEU A 308 -3.49 -6.09 20.94
N LEU A 309 -2.41 -5.43 20.53
CA LEU A 309 -2.48 -4.07 19.98
C LEU A 309 -3.32 -4.01 18.71
N LEU A 310 -3.06 -4.89 17.74
CA LEU A 310 -3.83 -4.94 16.51
C LEU A 310 -5.30 -5.28 16.76
N PHE A 311 -5.55 -6.24 17.67
CA PHE A 311 -6.89 -6.70 18.04
C PHE A 311 -7.70 -5.63 18.75
N THR A 312 -7.09 -4.85 19.63
CA THR A 312 -7.78 -3.84 20.44
C THR A 312 -8.01 -2.54 19.68
N THR A 313 -6.98 -2.08 18.96
CA THR A 313 -7.01 -0.76 18.33
C THR A 313 -7.41 -0.78 16.86
N GLY A 314 -7.26 -1.92 16.19
CA GLY A 314 -7.41 -2.03 14.76
C GLY A 314 -6.34 -1.25 13.96
N MET A 315 -5.21 -0.85 14.59
CA MET A 315 -4.13 -0.15 13.90
C MET A 315 -3.53 -1.00 12.78
N ARG A 316 -2.88 -0.35 11.82
CA ARG A 316 -2.21 -1.08 10.74
C ARG A 316 -0.94 -1.75 11.24
N ASN A 317 -0.60 -2.89 10.65
CA ASN A 317 0.62 -3.62 11.01
C ASN A 317 1.90 -2.78 10.94
N SER A 318 1.97 -1.86 9.97
CA SER A 318 3.09 -0.93 9.83
C SER A 318 3.10 0.16 10.91
N GLU A 319 1.94 0.56 11.45
CA GLU A 319 1.81 1.51 12.55
C GLU A 319 2.30 0.87 13.86
N ALA A 320 1.90 -0.39 14.13
CA ALA A 320 2.42 -1.15 15.26
C ALA A 320 3.95 -1.30 15.24
N SER A 321 4.52 -1.54 14.06
CA SER A 321 5.97 -1.64 13.87
C SER A 321 6.74 -0.39 14.31
N GLN A 322 6.14 0.78 14.14
CA GLN A 322 6.79 2.07 14.35
C GLN A 322 6.49 2.71 15.70
N LEU A 323 5.77 2.00 16.59
CA LEU A 323 5.48 2.49 17.93
C LEU A 323 6.75 2.86 18.69
N ARG A 324 6.70 4.02 19.33
CA ARG A 324 7.79 4.52 20.18
C ARG A 324 7.54 4.10 21.62
N ARG A 325 8.59 4.11 22.46
CA ARG A 325 8.45 3.79 23.89
C ARG A 325 7.65 4.82 24.68
N ASP A 326 7.58 6.05 24.18
CA ASP A 326 6.79 7.15 24.75
C ASP A 326 5.33 7.18 24.22
N CYS A 327 4.85 6.07 23.66
CA CYS A 327 3.52 5.98 23.05
C CYS A 327 2.37 5.92 24.06
N LEU A 328 2.64 5.69 25.35
CA LEU A 328 1.61 5.49 26.36
C LEU A 328 1.20 6.79 27.04
N GLU A 329 -0.10 6.97 27.20
CA GLU A 329 -0.70 8.11 27.91
C GLU A 329 -1.76 7.62 28.90
N ALA A 330 -1.94 8.34 30.02
CA ALA A 330 -3.01 8.12 30.99
C ALA A 330 -3.59 9.47 31.43
N ASP A 331 -4.91 9.56 31.50
CA ASP A 331 -5.60 10.82 31.78
C ASP A 331 -5.85 11.10 33.29
N GLY A 332 -5.33 10.24 34.18
CA GLY A 332 -5.57 10.33 35.64
C GLY A 332 -7.00 9.97 36.09
N LYS A 333 -7.93 9.69 35.15
CA LYS A 333 -9.31 9.27 35.40
C LYS A 333 -9.54 7.77 35.15
N GLY A 334 -8.44 7.00 35.08
CA GLY A 334 -8.48 5.55 34.82
C GLY A 334 -8.64 5.16 33.37
N ARG A 335 -8.49 6.09 32.43
CA ARG A 335 -8.44 5.81 31.00
C ARG A 335 -7.00 5.78 30.52
N TYR A 336 -6.67 4.84 29.67
CA TYR A 336 -5.34 4.56 29.15
C TYR A 336 -5.36 4.63 27.65
N PHE A 337 -4.34 5.22 27.06
CA PHE A 337 -4.28 5.50 25.63
C PHE A 337 -2.92 5.10 25.06
N ILE A 338 -2.92 4.82 23.74
CA ILE A 338 -1.71 4.64 22.94
C ILE A 338 -1.70 5.66 21.82
N ARG A 339 -0.61 6.43 21.73
CA ARG A 339 -0.36 7.41 20.68
C ARG A 339 0.59 6.83 19.63
N PHE A 340 0.30 7.07 18.35
CA PHE A 340 1.13 6.64 17.24
C PHE A 340 0.98 7.53 16.02
N TYR A 341 2.01 7.55 15.18
CA TYR A 341 1.97 8.31 13.92
C TYR A 341 1.26 7.53 12.82
N ASN A 342 0.17 8.09 12.31
CA ASN A 342 -0.54 7.53 11.15
C ASN A 342 0.10 8.03 9.86
N GLN A 343 0.93 7.21 9.22
CA GLN A 343 1.66 7.57 8.01
C GLN A 343 0.76 7.95 6.82
N LYS A 344 -0.40 7.31 6.70
CA LYS A 344 -1.35 7.59 5.61
C LYS A 344 -2.03 8.94 5.77
N MET A 345 -2.30 9.35 7.00
CA MET A 345 -2.94 10.62 7.34
C MET A 345 -1.93 11.71 7.70
N LYS A 346 -0.64 11.36 7.79
CA LYS A 346 0.48 12.23 8.18
C LYS A 346 0.22 13.02 9.48
N LYS A 347 -0.32 12.36 10.50
CA LYS A 347 -0.61 12.96 11.81
C LYS A 347 -0.48 11.95 12.95
N ASP A 348 -0.22 12.46 14.15
CA ASP A 348 -0.34 11.67 15.36
C ASP A 348 -1.81 11.42 15.69
N VAL A 349 -2.09 10.21 16.14
CA VAL A 349 -3.42 9.74 16.51
C VAL A 349 -3.33 8.95 17.82
N THR A 350 -4.44 8.91 18.54
CA THR A 350 -4.51 8.28 19.87
C THR A 350 -5.71 7.34 19.92
N ASN A 351 -5.50 6.11 20.39
CA ASN A 351 -6.57 5.15 20.64
C ASN A 351 -6.61 4.76 22.13
N GLN A 352 -7.81 4.61 22.66
CA GLN A 352 -7.97 4.09 24.02
C GLN A 352 -7.65 2.58 24.05
N ILE A 353 -6.96 2.13 25.12
CA ILE A 353 -6.61 0.73 25.33
C ILE A 353 -7.02 0.27 26.74
N PRO A 354 -7.28 -1.03 26.96
CA PRO A 354 -7.54 -1.59 28.28
C PRO A 354 -6.32 -1.44 29.21
N LYS A 355 -6.57 -1.26 30.50
CA LYS A 355 -5.51 -1.18 31.53
C LYS A 355 -4.56 -2.37 31.48
N ARG A 356 -5.08 -3.60 31.32
CA ARG A 356 -4.23 -4.82 31.21
C ARG A 356 -3.18 -4.68 30.10
N LEU A 357 -3.58 -4.22 28.92
CA LEU A 357 -2.66 -4.04 27.80
C LEU A 357 -1.66 -2.91 28.08
N TYR A 358 -2.11 -1.81 28.68
CA TYR A 358 -1.24 -0.73 29.13
C TYR A 358 -0.15 -1.24 30.08
N ASP A 359 -0.52 -1.98 31.12
CA ASP A 359 0.39 -2.54 32.12
C ASP A 359 1.38 -3.55 31.48
N MET A 360 0.94 -4.34 30.49
CA MET A 360 1.80 -5.24 29.72
C MET A 360 2.86 -4.47 28.93
N ILE A 361 2.46 -3.38 28.26
CA ILE A 361 3.38 -2.55 27.49
C ILE A 361 4.37 -1.85 28.41
N VAL A 362 3.97 -1.34 29.58
CA VAL A 362 4.87 -0.74 30.59
C VAL A 362 5.93 -1.74 31.03
N ARG A 363 5.55 -2.98 31.37
CA ARG A 363 6.50 -4.04 31.72
C ARG A 363 7.44 -4.37 30.57
N HIS A 364 6.91 -4.43 29.36
CA HIS A 364 7.71 -4.66 28.15
C HIS A 364 8.76 -3.57 27.95
N ILE A 365 8.36 -2.28 28.02
CA ILE A 365 9.28 -1.14 27.92
C ILE A 365 10.40 -1.24 28.96
N SER A 366 10.06 -1.62 30.21
CA SER A 366 11.05 -1.77 31.29
C SER A 366 12.03 -2.91 31.07
N SER A 367 11.70 -3.91 30.24
CA SER A 367 12.58 -5.02 29.89
C SER A 367 13.52 -4.74 28.72
N LEU A 368 13.29 -3.64 27.99
CA LEU A 368 14.10 -3.29 26.83
C LEU A 368 15.40 -2.60 27.23
N SER A 369 16.53 -3.12 26.77
CA SER A 369 17.89 -2.62 27.07
C SER A 369 18.53 -1.84 25.91
N ASP A 370 17.89 -1.82 24.71
CA ASP A 370 18.42 -1.10 23.55
C ASP A 370 18.09 0.41 23.60
N ASP A 371 18.78 1.21 22.81
CA ASP A 371 18.66 2.68 22.73
C ASP A 371 17.87 3.17 21.50
N SER A 372 17.21 2.26 20.76
CA SER A 372 16.50 2.61 19.52
C SER A 372 15.30 3.52 19.72
N GLY A 373 14.74 3.54 20.94
CA GLY A 373 13.51 4.26 21.27
C GLY A 373 12.24 3.67 20.67
N TYR A 374 12.30 2.54 19.98
CA TYR A 374 11.12 1.81 19.47
C TYR A 374 10.57 0.85 20.53
N LEU A 375 9.25 0.66 20.53
CA LEU A 375 8.58 -0.32 21.39
C LEU A 375 8.96 -1.76 21.00
N PHE A 376 9.13 -2.00 19.70
CA PHE A 376 9.53 -3.29 19.14
C PHE A 376 10.81 -3.14 18.32
N PRO A 377 11.99 -3.12 18.97
CA PRO A 377 13.26 -3.03 18.28
C PRO A 377 13.53 -4.26 17.42
N SER A 378 14.24 -4.06 16.32
CA SER A 378 14.57 -5.14 15.39
C SER A 378 15.58 -6.10 16.00
N TYR A 379 15.29 -7.41 15.92
CA TYR A 379 16.26 -8.46 16.28
C TYR A 379 17.53 -8.49 15.40
N ARG A 380 17.46 -7.85 14.24
CA ARG A 380 18.51 -7.95 13.21
C ARG A 380 19.26 -6.65 12.97
N LYS A 381 18.62 -5.51 13.23
CA LYS A 381 19.10 -4.21 12.79
C LYS A 381 18.98 -3.20 13.94
N ARG A 382 20.08 -2.95 14.63
CA ARG A 382 20.12 -2.01 15.76
C ARG A 382 19.65 -0.61 15.33
N GLY A 383 18.91 0.08 16.20
CA GLY A 383 18.42 1.42 15.92
C GLY A 383 17.17 1.47 15.02
N TYR A 384 16.67 0.33 14.56
CA TYR A 384 15.48 0.24 13.70
C TYR A 384 14.36 -0.56 14.38
N PRO A 385 13.09 -0.32 14.00
CA PRO A 385 11.99 -1.15 14.46
C PRO A 385 11.99 -2.51 13.76
N ILE A 386 11.36 -3.50 14.38
CA ILE A 386 11.09 -4.77 13.72
C ILE A 386 10.18 -4.54 12.50
N GLN A 387 10.46 -5.25 11.42
CA GLN A 387 9.64 -5.17 10.22
C GLN A 387 8.28 -5.82 10.46
N SER A 388 7.21 -5.14 10.03
CA SER A 388 5.85 -5.64 10.15
C SER A 388 5.65 -7.02 9.49
N GLN A 389 6.33 -7.27 8.38
CA GLN A 389 6.34 -8.57 7.70
C GLN A 389 7.01 -9.65 8.55
N SER A 390 8.15 -9.33 9.18
CA SER A 390 8.87 -10.26 10.07
C SER A 390 8.02 -10.63 11.27
N MET A 391 7.31 -9.65 11.85
CA MET A 391 6.40 -9.89 12.97
C MET A 391 5.21 -10.77 12.57
N SER A 392 4.62 -10.55 11.42
CA SER A 392 3.57 -11.42 10.88
C SER A 392 4.07 -12.87 10.70
N SER A 393 5.32 -13.05 10.25
CA SER A 393 5.93 -14.38 10.11
C SER A 393 6.20 -15.04 11.47
N ILE A 394 6.58 -14.28 12.48
CA ILE A 394 6.76 -14.75 13.85
C ILE A 394 5.40 -15.22 14.42
N ILE A 395 4.37 -14.40 14.33
CA ILE A 395 3.02 -14.73 14.81
C ILE A 395 2.48 -15.97 14.09
N ASN A 396 2.68 -16.08 12.78
CA ASN A 396 2.28 -17.27 12.02
C ASN A 396 2.98 -18.54 12.51
N ARG A 397 4.26 -18.46 12.82
CA ARG A 397 5.02 -19.58 13.37
C ARG A 397 4.52 -19.96 14.77
N GLU A 398 4.19 -18.99 15.63
CA GLU A 398 3.61 -19.25 16.95
C GLU A 398 2.23 -19.89 16.83
N PHE A 399 1.34 -19.38 15.99
CA PHE A 399 0.02 -19.97 15.77
C PHE A 399 0.08 -21.39 15.21
N HIS A 400 1.00 -21.64 14.28
CA HIS A 400 1.24 -22.99 13.78
C HIS A 400 1.75 -23.93 14.89
N ARG A 401 2.70 -23.49 15.72
CA ARG A 401 3.22 -24.25 16.88
C ARG A 401 2.13 -24.56 17.90
N LEU A 402 1.23 -23.62 18.15
CA LEU A 402 0.15 -23.71 19.12
C LEU A 402 -1.12 -24.40 18.56
N GLY A 403 -1.09 -24.81 17.29
CA GLY A 403 -2.15 -25.60 16.69
C GLY A 403 -3.42 -24.84 16.34
N VAL A 404 -3.34 -23.52 16.11
CA VAL A 404 -4.48 -22.70 15.67
C VAL A 404 -4.89 -23.10 14.25
N LYS A 405 -6.17 -23.42 14.04
CA LYS A 405 -6.70 -24.00 12.79
C LYS A 405 -7.94 -23.25 12.30
N ASN A 406 -8.14 -23.26 11.01
CA ASN A 406 -9.39 -22.88 10.37
C ASN A 406 -10.51 -23.89 10.68
N VAL A 407 -11.75 -23.54 10.37
CA VAL A 407 -12.92 -24.41 10.56
C VAL A 407 -12.80 -25.74 9.78
N ASP A 408 -12.11 -25.72 8.64
CA ASP A 408 -11.84 -26.89 7.80
C ASP A 408 -10.65 -27.76 8.29
N GLY A 409 -10.05 -27.42 9.44
CA GLY A 409 -8.92 -28.11 10.03
C GLY A 409 -7.54 -27.74 9.45
N THR A 410 -7.48 -26.91 8.43
CA THR A 410 -6.20 -26.42 7.89
C THR A 410 -5.52 -25.44 8.84
N PRO A 411 -4.18 -25.33 8.87
CA PRO A 411 -3.48 -24.35 9.69
C PRO A 411 -3.96 -22.92 9.38
N TYR A 412 -4.23 -22.15 10.44
CA TYR A 412 -4.59 -20.75 10.26
C TYR A 412 -3.39 -19.90 9.86
N VAL A 413 -3.56 -19.05 8.86
CA VAL A 413 -2.56 -18.09 8.43
C VAL A 413 -3.00 -16.68 8.85
N PHE A 414 -2.29 -16.11 9.81
CA PHE A 414 -2.52 -14.79 10.33
C PHE A 414 -2.25 -13.70 9.28
N LYS A 415 -3.25 -12.89 9.03
CA LYS A 415 -3.17 -11.72 8.18
C LYS A 415 -3.55 -10.49 9.01
N PRO A 416 -2.61 -9.60 9.33
CA PRO A 416 -2.87 -8.47 10.22
C PRO A 416 -4.05 -7.59 9.80
N HIS A 417 -4.30 -7.48 8.48
CA HIS A 417 -5.39 -6.67 7.96
C HIS A 417 -6.76 -7.28 8.27
N ASP A 418 -6.85 -8.60 8.38
CA ASP A 418 -8.09 -9.29 8.74
C ASP A 418 -8.53 -8.93 10.19
N LEU A 419 -7.58 -8.72 11.12
CA LEU A 419 -7.92 -8.20 12.46
C LEU A 419 -8.57 -6.81 12.43
N ARG A 420 -8.07 -5.94 11.57
CA ARG A 420 -8.66 -4.61 11.41
C ARG A 420 -10.08 -4.68 10.84
N HIS A 421 -10.33 -5.59 9.90
CA HIS A 421 -11.68 -5.91 9.42
C HIS A 421 -12.56 -6.41 10.56
N TRP A 422 -12.02 -7.33 11.35
CA TRP A 422 -12.73 -7.91 12.49
C TRP A 422 -13.10 -6.86 13.53
N VAL A 423 -12.18 -5.95 13.91
CA VAL A 423 -12.45 -4.85 14.83
C VAL A 423 -13.58 -3.96 14.28
N ALA A 424 -13.50 -3.54 13.02
CA ALA A 424 -14.53 -2.74 12.38
C ALA A 424 -15.91 -3.43 12.39
N LYS A 425 -15.93 -4.73 12.05
CA LYS A 425 -17.13 -5.55 12.06
C LYS A 425 -17.74 -5.66 13.46
N ARG A 426 -16.93 -5.95 14.48
CA ARG A 426 -17.40 -6.08 15.87
C ARG A 426 -17.97 -4.78 16.42
N MET A 427 -17.33 -3.65 16.14
CA MET A 427 -17.85 -2.33 16.51
C MET A 427 -19.20 -2.07 15.81
N TYR A 428 -19.31 -2.42 14.54
CA TYR A 428 -20.55 -2.27 13.78
C TYR A 428 -21.67 -3.19 14.34
N GLU A 429 -21.37 -4.45 14.65
CA GLU A 429 -22.29 -5.40 15.27
C GLU A 429 -22.75 -4.95 16.68
N ALA A 430 -21.86 -4.26 17.41
CA ALA A 430 -22.17 -3.63 18.70
C ALA A 430 -22.91 -2.28 18.54
N GLU A 431 -23.39 -1.96 17.32
CA GLU A 431 -24.16 -0.75 17.00
C GLU A 431 -23.40 0.57 17.19
N VAL A 432 -22.05 0.53 17.23
CA VAL A 432 -21.25 1.74 17.26
C VAL A 432 -21.47 2.53 15.95
N PRO A 433 -21.80 3.83 16.04
CA PRO A 433 -22.01 4.65 14.84
C PRO A 433 -20.77 4.65 13.92
N VAL A 434 -21.00 4.64 12.60
CA VAL A 434 -19.92 4.55 11.59
C VAL A 434 -18.87 5.65 11.76
N GLN A 435 -19.26 6.84 12.21
CA GLN A 435 -18.34 7.94 12.48
C GLN A 435 -17.31 7.58 13.57
N PHE A 436 -17.74 6.95 14.66
CA PHE A 436 -16.83 6.50 15.73
C PHE A 436 -15.93 5.35 15.27
N ILE A 437 -16.46 4.42 14.43
CA ILE A 437 -15.63 3.37 13.82
C ILE A 437 -14.58 4.01 12.91
N GLN A 438 -14.95 5.02 12.13
CA GLN A 438 -14.06 5.78 11.28
C GLN A 438 -12.95 6.48 12.09
N GLU A 439 -13.31 7.12 13.20
CA GLU A 439 -12.37 7.77 14.12
C GLU A 439 -11.43 6.76 14.76
N GLN A 440 -11.93 5.66 15.29
CA GLN A 440 -11.13 4.59 15.91
C GLN A 440 -10.12 3.98 14.94
N LEU A 441 -10.51 3.80 13.69
CA LEU A 441 -9.65 3.24 12.65
C LEU A 441 -8.84 4.31 11.90
N HIS A 442 -9.07 5.59 12.19
CA HIS A 442 -8.42 6.72 11.51
C HIS A 442 -8.54 6.63 9.98
N HIS A 443 -9.78 6.48 9.49
CA HIS A 443 -10.06 6.48 8.06
C HIS A 443 -10.34 7.89 7.55
N ALA A 444 -9.80 8.20 6.35
CA ALA A 444 -10.00 9.52 5.73
C ALA A 444 -11.45 9.77 5.32
N THR A 445 -12.15 8.72 4.92
CA THR A 445 -13.53 8.81 4.43
C THR A 445 -14.41 7.69 4.99
N PRO A 446 -15.73 7.92 5.14
CA PRO A 446 -16.68 6.88 5.57
C PRO A 446 -16.68 5.65 4.65
N GLU A 447 -16.46 5.83 3.34
CA GLU A 447 -16.39 4.74 2.37
C GLU A 447 -15.28 3.75 2.71
N MET A 448 -14.14 4.22 3.23
CA MET A 448 -13.06 3.36 3.71
C MET A 448 -13.51 2.49 4.90
N THR A 449 -14.32 3.04 5.81
CA THR A 449 -14.88 2.29 6.93
C THR A 449 -15.92 1.29 6.43
N MET A 450 -16.77 1.70 5.51
CA MET A 450 -17.81 0.83 4.92
C MET A 450 -17.21 -0.33 4.13
N SER A 451 -16.02 -0.19 3.56
CA SER A 451 -15.31 -1.29 2.89
C SER A 451 -14.82 -2.37 3.86
N TYR A 452 -14.69 -2.07 5.14
CA TYR A 452 -14.31 -3.01 6.20
C TYR A 452 -15.53 -3.63 6.92
N VAL A 453 -16.66 -2.92 6.91
CA VAL A 453 -17.90 -3.40 7.49
C VAL A 453 -18.66 -4.15 6.40
N GLU A 454 -18.48 -5.47 6.36
CA GLU A 454 -19.33 -6.33 5.55
C GLU A 454 -20.75 -6.24 6.10
N PHE A 455 -21.64 -5.67 5.30
CA PHE A 455 -23.08 -5.74 5.58
C PHE A 455 -23.51 -7.20 5.42
N GLN A 456 -23.37 -7.99 6.47
CA GLN A 456 -23.98 -9.32 6.46
C GLN A 456 -25.49 -9.13 6.28
N ASP A 457 -26.04 -9.79 5.29
CA ASP A 457 -27.50 -9.75 5.02
C ASP A 457 -28.31 -10.11 6.27
N LYS A 458 -27.78 -10.97 7.16
CA LYS A 458 -28.41 -11.32 8.44
C LYS A 458 -28.48 -10.17 9.45
N ALA A 459 -27.37 -9.43 9.68
CA ALA A 459 -27.36 -8.28 10.62
C ALA A 459 -28.23 -7.15 10.09
N LYS A 460 -28.18 -6.93 8.77
CA LYS A 460 -29.00 -5.96 8.05
C LYS A 460 -30.48 -6.34 8.13
N ALA A 461 -30.81 -7.61 7.89
CA ALA A 461 -32.15 -8.13 8.01
C ALA A 461 -32.68 -8.02 9.45
N LYS A 462 -31.84 -8.28 10.48
CA LYS A 462 -32.21 -8.12 11.88
C LYS A 462 -32.50 -6.66 12.25
N LYS A 463 -31.62 -5.73 11.87
CA LYS A 463 -31.84 -4.28 12.09
C LYS A 463 -33.06 -3.77 11.34
N MET A 464 -33.27 -4.26 10.12
CA MET A 464 -34.42 -3.92 9.34
C MET A 464 -35.73 -4.48 9.96
N LYS A 465 -35.73 -5.72 10.47
CA LYS A 465 -36.85 -6.26 11.22
C LYS A 465 -37.18 -5.43 12.46
N GLN A 466 -36.18 -5.01 13.23
CA GLN A 466 -36.36 -4.13 14.38
C GLN A 466 -36.93 -2.76 13.98
N TYR A 467 -36.40 -2.13 12.94
CA TYR A 467 -36.91 -0.87 12.40
C TYR A 467 -38.38 -0.99 11.92
N ILE A 468 -38.70 -2.04 11.16
CA ILE A 468 -40.04 -2.32 10.67
C ILE A 468 -41.00 -2.57 11.86
N SER A 469 -40.57 -3.35 12.87
CA SER A 469 -41.39 -3.61 14.06
C SER A 469 -41.65 -2.36 14.90
N SER A 470 -40.66 -1.46 15.01
CA SER A 470 -40.81 -0.19 15.76
C SER A 470 -41.63 0.87 15.03
N ASN A 471 -41.78 0.73 13.70
CA ASN A 471 -42.46 1.72 12.86
C ASN A 471 -43.66 1.13 12.08
N LYS A 472 -44.23 0.04 12.56
CA LYS A 472 -45.38 -0.63 11.91
C LYS A 472 -46.54 0.33 11.65
N ASP A 473 -46.84 1.21 12.61
CA ASP A 473 -47.96 2.15 12.51
C ASP A 473 -47.71 3.31 11.51
N ALA A 474 -46.41 3.67 11.32
CA ALA A 474 -46.03 4.69 10.34
C ALA A 474 -45.96 4.15 8.90
N MET A 475 -45.93 2.84 8.74
CA MET A 475 -45.88 2.15 7.43
C MET A 475 -47.23 1.59 6.95
N SER A 476 -48.29 1.72 7.76
CA SER A 476 -49.63 1.18 7.45
C SER A 476 -50.49 2.10 6.55
N VAL A 477 -49.86 2.84 5.66
CA VAL A 477 -50.60 3.71 4.72
C VAL A 477 -50.74 3.02 3.37
N SER A 478 -51.75 2.22 3.21
CA SER A 478 -52.60 2.09 2.02
C SER A 478 -53.64 1.00 2.23
N LYS A 479 -54.91 1.36 2.20
CA LYS A 479 -56.05 0.45 2.40
C LYS A 479 -56.37 -0.45 1.19
N ASN A 480 -55.62 -0.39 0.09
CA ASN A 480 -56.00 -1.04 -1.18
C ASN A 480 -54.91 -1.79 -1.95
N HIS A 481 -53.79 -2.15 -1.32
CA HIS A 481 -52.80 -3.00 -1.98
C HIS A 481 -52.45 -4.22 -1.13
N GLU A 482 -52.11 -5.36 -1.78
CA GLU A 482 -51.62 -6.56 -1.13
C GLU A 482 -50.47 -6.22 -0.17
N PRO A 483 -50.39 -6.90 0.97
CA PRO A 483 -49.34 -6.59 1.96
C PRO A 483 -47.99 -6.81 1.32
N PHE A 484 -47.15 -5.75 1.34
CA PHE A 484 -45.76 -5.86 0.91
C PHE A 484 -45.06 -7.01 1.67
N SER A 485 -44.31 -7.81 0.94
CA SER A 485 -43.43 -8.82 1.55
C SER A 485 -42.34 -8.17 2.41
N GLU A 486 -41.77 -8.91 3.39
CA GLU A 486 -40.63 -8.41 4.18
C GLU A 486 -39.46 -7.92 3.29
N ALA A 487 -39.28 -8.52 2.10
CA ALA A 487 -38.28 -8.11 1.11
C ALA A 487 -38.60 -6.75 0.48
N ASP A 488 -39.89 -6.47 0.19
CA ASP A 488 -40.32 -5.18 -0.38
C ASP A 488 -40.14 -4.04 0.62
N TYR A 489 -40.46 -4.27 1.91
CA TYR A 489 -40.20 -3.31 3.00
C TYR A 489 -38.72 -3.02 3.20
N ALA A 490 -37.87 -4.06 3.16
CA ALA A 490 -36.43 -3.91 3.25
C ALA A 490 -35.88 -3.07 2.09
N GLN A 491 -36.36 -3.30 0.87
CA GLN A 491 -35.94 -2.55 -0.30
C GLN A 491 -36.44 -1.08 -0.26
N TYR A 492 -37.65 -0.84 0.20
CA TYR A 492 -38.23 0.51 0.36
C TYR A 492 -37.46 1.32 1.42
N ALA A 493 -37.18 0.74 2.59
CA ALA A 493 -36.45 1.41 3.65
C ALA A 493 -34.98 1.70 3.26
N GLN A 494 -34.31 0.80 2.53
CA GLN A 494 -32.99 1.05 1.96
C GLN A 494 -33.00 2.24 0.98
N LYS A 495 -34.01 2.34 0.12
CA LYS A 495 -34.18 3.45 -0.82
C LYS A 495 -34.39 4.77 -0.07
N LYS A 496 -35.20 4.78 0.98
CA LYS A 496 -35.50 5.99 1.77
C LYS A 496 -34.30 6.51 2.58
N MET A 497 -33.45 5.63 3.09
CA MET A 497 -32.21 6.00 3.83
C MET A 497 -31.10 6.54 2.91
N ALA A 498 -31.17 6.33 1.60
CA ALA A 498 -30.21 6.79 0.59
C ALA A 498 -30.63 8.05 -0.17
N LEU A 499 -31.80 8.62 0.14
CA LEU A 499 -32.36 9.77 -0.57
C LEU A 499 -31.46 11.00 -0.45
N ARG A 500 -31.09 11.58 -1.58
CA ARG A 500 -30.40 12.88 -1.66
C ARG A 500 -31.41 13.93 -2.11
N ALA A 501 -31.45 15.06 -1.41
CA ALA A 501 -32.28 16.17 -1.81
C ALA A 501 -31.82 16.73 -3.17
N LEU A 502 -32.78 16.95 -4.05
CA LEU A 502 -32.64 17.63 -5.33
C LEU A 502 -33.53 18.87 -5.32
N PRO A 503 -33.30 19.88 -6.18
CA PRO A 503 -34.10 21.09 -6.22
C PRO A 503 -35.60 20.84 -6.38
N ASN A 504 -36.01 19.79 -7.12
CA ASN A 504 -37.36 19.45 -7.48
C ASN A 504 -37.80 18.02 -7.09
N GLY A 505 -37.11 17.43 -6.09
CA GLY A 505 -37.41 16.08 -5.60
C GLY A 505 -36.25 15.46 -4.83
N MET A 506 -36.11 14.14 -4.94
CA MET A 506 -35.10 13.35 -4.26
C MET A 506 -34.48 12.31 -5.20
N CYS A 507 -33.20 12.03 -5.02
CA CYS A 507 -32.49 10.94 -5.69
C CYS A 507 -32.47 9.70 -4.80
N ALA A 508 -33.07 8.61 -5.25
CA ALA A 508 -33.09 7.31 -4.58
C ALA A 508 -31.98 6.37 -5.08
N ARG A 509 -31.01 6.88 -5.84
CA ARG A 509 -29.89 6.07 -6.34
C ARG A 509 -29.06 5.52 -5.18
N PRO A 510 -28.89 4.20 -5.10
CA PRO A 510 -28.05 3.58 -4.07
C PRO A 510 -26.61 4.14 -4.10
N LYS A 511 -26.05 4.52 -2.95
CA LYS A 511 -24.68 5.06 -2.85
C LYS A 511 -23.63 4.07 -3.37
N VAL A 512 -23.94 2.77 -3.31
CA VAL A 512 -23.09 1.67 -3.83
C VAL A 512 -22.82 1.80 -5.32
N LEU A 513 -23.72 2.42 -6.09
CA LEU A 513 -23.55 2.63 -7.53
C LEU A 513 -22.65 3.83 -7.89
N GLY A 514 -22.01 4.44 -6.90
CA GLY A 514 -21.09 5.55 -7.12
C GLY A 514 -21.76 6.86 -7.57
N ARG A 515 -20.96 7.78 -8.12
CA ARG A 515 -21.44 9.05 -8.66
C ARG A 515 -22.33 8.80 -9.87
N CYS A 516 -23.36 9.63 -10.03
CA CYS A 516 -24.20 9.61 -11.22
C CYS A 516 -23.38 10.04 -12.44
N SER A 517 -23.41 9.25 -13.50
CA SER A 517 -22.72 9.55 -14.76
C SER A 517 -23.48 10.58 -15.63
N THR A 518 -24.75 10.79 -15.33
CA THR A 518 -25.63 11.71 -16.06
C THR A 518 -26.08 12.82 -15.11
N MET A 519 -25.21 13.81 -14.87
CA MET A 519 -25.63 15.04 -14.20
C MET A 519 -26.71 15.72 -15.06
N ASP A 520 -27.77 16.23 -14.40
CA ASP A 520 -28.92 16.94 -14.99
C ASP A 520 -30.01 16.11 -15.69
N SER A 521 -29.88 14.80 -15.87
CA SER A 521 -30.91 13.93 -16.43
C SER A 521 -31.87 13.33 -15.38
N CYS A 522 -32.00 13.95 -14.20
CA CYS A 522 -32.80 13.39 -13.11
C CYS A 522 -34.26 13.11 -13.47
N LEU A 523 -34.89 13.93 -14.28
CA LEU A 523 -36.29 13.76 -14.72
C LEU A 523 -36.50 12.47 -15.54
N LYS A 524 -35.49 11.99 -16.26
CA LYS A 524 -35.50 10.72 -17.02
C LYS A 524 -35.00 9.52 -16.19
N CYS A 525 -34.54 9.74 -14.96
CA CYS A 525 -33.90 8.73 -14.15
C CYS A 525 -34.90 7.85 -13.38
N ALA A 526 -34.72 6.54 -13.43
CA ALA A 526 -35.54 5.58 -12.68
C ALA A 526 -35.42 5.74 -11.15
N ASP A 527 -34.33 6.35 -10.66
CA ASP A 527 -34.10 6.61 -9.24
C ASP A 527 -34.60 7.98 -8.76
N PHE A 528 -35.18 8.79 -9.65
CA PHE A 528 -35.78 10.07 -9.28
C PHE A 528 -37.11 9.87 -8.57
N ARG A 529 -37.33 10.57 -7.47
CA ARG A 529 -38.57 10.59 -6.69
C ARG A 529 -38.97 12.02 -6.42
N THR A 530 -40.26 12.29 -6.55
CA THR A 530 -40.86 13.61 -6.28
C THR A 530 -42.21 13.44 -5.59
N GLU A 531 -42.66 14.45 -4.87
CA GLU A 531 -43.85 14.44 -4.05
C GLU A 531 -44.72 15.65 -4.39
N ALA A 532 -46.00 15.62 -3.98
CA ALA A 532 -46.93 16.72 -4.23
C ALA A 532 -46.44 18.10 -3.77
N LYS A 533 -45.61 18.14 -2.71
CA LYS A 533 -44.96 19.36 -2.22
C LYS A 533 -43.99 20.01 -3.21
N ASP A 534 -43.49 19.25 -4.18
CA ASP A 534 -42.53 19.72 -5.20
C ASP A 534 -43.24 20.21 -6.47
N LEU A 535 -44.56 20.05 -6.57
CA LEU A 535 -45.37 20.46 -7.70
C LEU A 535 -45.18 21.93 -8.12
N PRO A 536 -45.10 22.93 -7.22
CA PRO A 536 -44.82 24.31 -7.60
C PRO A 536 -43.49 24.46 -8.37
N LYS A 537 -42.46 23.74 -7.98
CA LYS A 537 -41.15 23.76 -8.63
C LYS A 537 -41.19 23.12 -10.01
N HIS A 538 -41.94 22.04 -10.17
CA HIS A 538 -42.14 21.41 -11.48
C HIS A 538 -42.88 22.33 -12.45
N ARG A 539 -43.90 23.04 -11.97
CA ARG A 539 -44.62 24.03 -12.78
C ARG A 539 -43.74 25.21 -13.18
N GLU A 540 -42.87 25.67 -12.27
CA GLU A 540 -41.88 26.71 -12.56
C GLU A 540 -40.86 26.24 -13.61
N HIS A 541 -40.32 25.01 -13.45
CA HIS A 541 -39.41 24.40 -14.41
C HIS A 541 -40.09 24.27 -15.79
N LEU A 542 -41.35 23.86 -15.85
CA LEU A 542 -42.11 23.78 -17.11
C LEU A 542 -42.23 25.14 -17.80
N ARG A 543 -42.50 26.22 -17.04
CA ARG A 543 -42.57 27.59 -17.59
C ARG A 543 -41.23 28.00 -18.20
N ASN A 544 -40.14 27.78 -17.44
CA ASN A 544 -38.80 28.15 -17.89
C ASN A 544 -38.39 27.33 -19.13
N LEU A 545 -38.74 26.05 -19.16
CA LEU A 545 -38.45 25.16 -20.29
C LEU A 545 -39.22 25.55 -21.56
N ASN A 546 -40.49 25.96 -21.44
CA ASN A 546 -41.29 26.45 -22.58
C ASN A 546 -40.69 27.75 -23.15
N ALA A 547 -40.29 28.71 -22.30
CA ALA A 547 -39.63 29.95 -22.74
C ALA A 547 -38.27 29.67 -23.41
N PHE A 548 -37.53 28.64 -22.93
CA PHE A 548 -36.28 28.23 -23.56
C PHE A 548 -36.54 27.59 -24.94
N ILE A 549 -37.55 26.72 -25.08
CA ILE A 549 -37.92 26.10 -26.38
C ILE A 549 -38.26 27.17 -27.39
N GLU A 550 -39.10 28.14 -27.02
CA GLU A 550 -39.48 29.27 -27.91
C GLU A 550 -38.25 30.08 -28.34
N SER A 551 -37.34 30.32 -27.43
CA SER A 551 -36.09 31.04 -27.73
C SER A 551 -35.18 30.21 -28.64
N ALA A 552 -35.01 28.90 -28.37
CA ALA A 552 -34.20 28.00 -29.16
C ALA A 552 -34.70 27.88 -30.61
N GLU A 553 -36.03 27.78 -30.78
CA GLU A 553 -36.66 27.78 -32.11
C GLU A 553 -36.43 29.09 -32.86
N LYS A 554 -36.55 30.22 -32.15
CA LYS A 554 -36.30 31.55 -32.74
C LYS A 554 -34.86 31.74 -33.21
N TYR A 555 -33.88 31.15 -32.51
CA TYR A 555 -32.45 31.26 -32.85
C TYR A 555 -31.93 30.09 -33.68
N GLY A 556 -32.79 29.12 -34.08
CA GLY A 556 -32.44 27.99 -34.93
C GLY A 556 -31.63 26.89 -34.21
N TRP A 557 -31.68 26.81 -32.88
CA TRP A 557 -31.04 25.77 -32.06
C TRP A 557 -31.91 24.50 -32.01
N ASN A 558 -32.02 23.84 -33.16
CA ASN A 558 -32.98 22.76 -33.36
C ASN A 558 -32.74 21.54 -32.46
N GLU A 559 -31.48 21.14 -32.26
CA GLU A 559 -31.13 19.99 -31.40
C GLU A 559 -31.51 20.26 -29.93
N GLN A 560 -31.18 21.44 -29.41
CA GLN A 560 -31.52 21.84 -28.05
C GLN A 560 -33.03 21.98 -27.83
N ALA A 561 -33.75 22.46 -28.86
CA ALA A 561 -35.19 22.53 -28.83
C ALA A 561 -35.84 21.13 -28.79
N GLU A 562 -35.31 20.16 -29.56
CA GLU A 562 -35.78 18.77 -29.58
C GLU A 562 -35.56 18.08 -28.24
N GLU A 563 -34.35 18.17 -27.69
CA GLU A 563 -34.02 17.62 -26.39
C GLU A 563 -34.89 18.22 -25.27
N SER A 564 -35.11 19.53 -25.32
CA SER A 564 -35.97 20.24 -24.37
C SER A 564 -37.45 19.83 -24.48
N ARG A 565 -37.94 19.49 -25.68
CA ARG A 565 -39.31 18.96 -25.88
C ARG A 565 -39.46 17.57 -25.22
N GLU A 566 -38.45 16.72 -25.29
CA GLU A 566 -38.47 15.43 -24.59
C GLU A 566 -38.52 15.61 -23.06
N ILE A 567 -37.76 16.55 -22.53
CA ILE A 567 -37.74 16.87 -21.09
C ILE A 567 -39.13 17.42 -20.70
N ARG A 568 -39.71 18.29 -21.52
CA ARG A 568 -41.08 18.84 -21.35
C ARG A 568 -42.14 17.74 -21.25
N LYS A 569 -42.10 16.77 -22.16
CA LYS A 569 -43.04 15.65 -22.15
C LYS A 569 -42.98 14.91 -20.82
N ARG A 570 -41.77 14.58 -20.38
CA ARG A 570 -41.55 13.87 -19.12
C ARG A 570 -41.97 14.68 -17.89
N LEU A 571 -41.75 16.00 -17.91
CA LEU A 571 -42.14 16.91 -16.84
C LEU A 571 -43.66 17.04 -16.74
N LEU A 572 -44.36 17.05 -17.88
CA LEU A 572 -45.84 17.01 -17.93
C LEU A 572 -46.41 15.72 -17.36
N ASP A 573 -45.80 14.56 -17.67
CA ASP A 573 -46.21 13.26 -17.11
C ASP A 573 -46.07 13.27 -15.57
N ILE A 574 -44.96 13.84 -15.05
CA ILE A 574 -44.73 13.98 -13.60
C ILE A 574 -45.78 14.88 -12.96
N ILE A 575 -46.06 16.05 -13.56
CA ILE A 575 -47.07 17.00 -13.06
C ILE A 575 -48.48 16.35 -13.03
N HIS A 576 -48.87 15.70 -14.13
CA HIS A 576 -50.14 14.98 -14.18
C HIS A 576 -50.23 13.87 -13.13
N GLY A 577 -49.15 13.10 -12.94
CA GLY A 577 -49.12 12.07 -11.90
C GLY A 577 -49.22 12.62 -10.49
N LEU A 578 -48.66 13.81 -10.22
CA LEU A 578 -48.75 14.47 -8.91
C LEU A 578 -50.10 15.18 -8.67
N GLU A 579 -50.81 15.59 -9.74
CA GLU A 579 -52.13 16.21 -9.69
C GLU A 579 -53.28 15.19 -9.66
N GLY A 580 -53.10 14.03 -10.29
CA GLY A 580 -54.10 12.96 -10.34
C GLY A 580 -54.11 11.97 -9.19
N GLY A 581 -53.25 12.16 -8.21
CA GLY A 581 -53.06 11.28 -7.04
C GLY A 581 -53.88 11.68 -5.80
N ASN A 582 -55.08 12.25 -5.95
CA ASN A 582 -56.08 12.46 -4.88
C ASN A 582 -57.15 11.38 -4.87
#